data_9d8b2f3a451d14ff746159a8a1f31c05
#
_entry.id   9d8b2f3a451d14ff746159a8a1f31c05
#
_cell.length_a   1.000
_cell.length_b   1.000
_cell.length_c   1.000
_cell.angle_alpha   90.00
_cell.angle_beta   90.00
_cell.angle_gamma   90.00
#
_symmetry.space_group_name_H-M   'P 1'
#
loop_
_entity.id
_entity.type
_entity.pdbx_description
1 polymer ?
#
loop_
_entity_poly.entity_id
_entity_poly.type
_entity_poly.pdbx_seq_one_letter_code
_entity_poly.pdbx_strand_id
1 'polypeptide(L)'
;LAKYNVVKDIRELQDVDVAILATPTRSVEKYAKEILALGINTVDSFDIHTQITSLRRSLDESAKAGKAVSVISAGWDPGSDSIVRAMLQAIAPKGITYTNFGPGMSMGHTVAVKAVEGVKAALSMTIPTGTGIHRRMVYIEVKEGYEFQKVAAAIKADPYFVNDETHVIEVPCVDKLLDMGHGVNLTRKGVSGKTQNQLFEFNMHINNPALTGQVLVCVARASMKQQPGCYTMIEIPVIDLLPGEREDLIAHLV
;
A
#
# COMPACT_ATOMS: atom_id res chain seq x y z
N LEU A 1 -22.26 -6.80 9.21
CA LEU A 1 -22.20 -7.80 8.11
C LEU A 1 -23.58 -8.31 7.69
N ALA A 2 -24.59 -8.28 8.57
CA ALA A 2 -25.95 -8.81 8.28
C ALA A 2 -26.67 -8.16 7.06
N LYS A 3 -26.13 -7.10 6.47
CA LYS A 3 -26.66 -6.44 5.27
C LYS A 3 -26.05 -6.92 3.94
N TYR A 4 -25.02 -7.77 4.00
CA TYR A 4 -24.28 -8.18 2.83
C TYR A 4 -24.31 -9.70 2.67
N ASN A 5 -24.32 -10.18 1.43
CA ASN A 5 -24.12 -11.58 1.16
C ASN A 5 -22.69 -11.98 1.52
N VAL A 6 -22.55 -12.93 2.42
CA VAL A 6 -21.26 -13.50 2.81
C VAL A 6 -21.22 -14.94 2.33
N VAL A 7 -20.31 -15.22 1.43
CA VAL A 7 -20.12 -16.54 0.83
C VAL A 7 -18.71 -17.06 1.12
N LYS A 8 -18.49 -18.36 0.94
CA LYS A 8 -17.16 -18.96 1.10
C LYS A 8 -16.34 -18.91 -0.19
N ASP A 9 -17.00 -18.86 -1.32
CA ASP A 9 -16.37 -18.84 -2.64
C ASP A 9 -17.03 -17.76 -3.50
N ILE A 10 -16.23 -16.98 -4.21
CA ILE A 10 -16.72 -15.90 -5.09
C ILE A 10 -17.64 -16.43 -6.18
N ARG A 11 -17.50 -17.70 -6.58
CA ARG A 11 -18.34 -18.35 -7.59
C ARG A 11 -19.80 -18.54 -7.14
N GLU A 12 -20.09 -18.40 -5.85
CA GLU A 12 -21.45 -18.39 -5.33
C GLU A 12 -22.18 -17.05 -5.55
N LEU A 13 -21.44 -16.00 -5.92
CA LEU A 13 -21.99 -14.68 -6.24
C LEU A 13 -22.25 -14.56 -7.73
N GLN A 14 -23.30 -13.83 -8.09
CA GLN A 14 -23.63 -13.46 -9.47
C GLN A 14 -23.31 -11.98 -9.71
N ASP A 15 -23.05 -11.63 -10.96
CA ASP A 15 -22.87 -10.23 -11.41
C ASP A 15 -21.77 -9.47 -10.64
N VAL A 16 -20.62 -10.13 -10.42
CA VAL A 16 -19.45 -9.50 -9.80
C VAL A 16 -18.54 -8.95 -10.89
N ASP A 17 -18.40 -7.64 -10.94
CA ASP A 17 -17.50 -6.95 -11.87
C ASP A 17 -16.06 -6.86 -11.36
N VAL A 18 -15.89 -6.57 -10.05
CA VAL A 18 -14.59 -6.33 -9.44
C VAL A 18 -14.51 -6.96 -8.05
N ALA A 19 -13.41 -7.63 -7.78
CA ALA A 19 -13.04 -8.14 -6.46
C ALA A 19 -11.91 -7.30 -5.83
N ILE A 20 -12.16 -6.73 -4.65
CA ILE A 20 -11.13 -6.09 -3.83
C ILE A 20 -10.48 -7.15 -2.95
N LEU A 21 -9.19 -7.39 -3.14
CA LEU A 21 -8.43 -8.40 -2.40
C LEU A 21 -7.89 -7.82 -1.09
N ALA A 22 -8.70 -7.79 -0.06
CA ALA A 22 -8.31 -7.39 1.29
C ALA A 22 -7.68 -8.58 2.06
N THR A 23 -6.65 -9.18 1.50
CA THR A 23 -5.96 -10.37 2.01
C THR A 23 -4.51 -10.05 2.39
N PRO A 24 -3.85 -10.92 3.18
CA PRO A 24 -2.41 -10.76 3.41
C PRO A 24 -1.64 -10.70 2.08
N THR A 25 -0.71 -9.78 1.96
CA THR A 25 0.08 -9.49 0.76
C THR A 25 0.59 -10.74 0.04
N ARG A 26 1.13 -11.70 0.79
CA ARG A 26 1.68 -12.96 0.23
C ARG A 26 0.64 -13.88 -0.42
N SER A 27 -0.64 -13.64 -0.20
CA SER A 27 -1.75 -14.43 -0.77
C SER A 27 -2.36 -13.78 -2.02
N VAL A 28 -2.03 -12.52 -2.31
CA VAL A 28 -2.62 -11.72 -3.39
C VAL A 28 -2.49 -12.40 -4.74
N GLU A 29 -1.29 -12.84 -5.13
CA GLU A 29 -1.05 -13.44 -6.44
C GLU A 29 -1.94 -14.65 -6.69
N LYS A 30 -2.07 -15.53 -5.69
CA LYS A 30 -2.88 -16.74 -5.78
C LYS A 30 -4.35 -16.38 -6.03
N TYR A 31 -4.93 -15.54 -5.17
CA TYR A 31 -6.35 -15.19 -5.29
C TYR A 31 -6.64 -14.36 -6.54
N ALA A 32 -5.74 -13.44 -6.92
CA ALA A 32 -5.88 -12.68 -8.14
C ALA A 32 -5.97 -13.59 -9.37
N LYS A 33 -5.08 -14.56 -9.51
CA LYS A 33 -5.10 -15.51 -10.64
C LYS A 33 -6.39 -16.32 -10.70
N GLU A 34 -6.86 -16.82 -9.56
CA GLU A 34 -8.11 -17.59 -9.47
C GLU A 34 -9.32 -16.75 -9.92
N ILE A 35 -9.38 -15.48 -9.52
CA ILE A 35 -10.51 -14.58 -9.81
C ILE A 35 -10.44 -14.04 -11.24
N LEU A 36 -9.26 -13.66 -11.71
CA LEU A 36 -9.05 -13.23 -13.10
C LEU A 36 -9.46 -14.30 -14.12
N ALA A 37 -9.24 -15.58 -13.78
CA ALA A 37 -9.67 -16.70 -14.62
C ALA A 37 -11.20 -16.80 -14.76
N LEU A 38 -11.96 -16.18 -13.87
CA LEU A 38 -13.42 -16.07 -13.94
C LEU A 38 -13.90 -14.86 -14.76
N GLY A 39 -12.98 -14.04 -15.29
CA GLY A 39 -13.32 -12.81 -15.99
C GLY A 39 -13.66 -11.63 -15.08
N ILE A 40 -13.36 -11.73 -13.79
CA ILE A 40 -13.64 -10.71 -12.77
C ILE A 40 -12.39 -9.86 -12.56
N ASN A 41 -12.53 -8.54 -12.58
CA ASN A 41 -11.43 -7.63 -12.29
C ASN A 41 -10.94 -7.77 -10.84
N THR A 42 -9.65 -7.53 -10.61
CA THR A 42 -9.06 -7.56 -9.25
C THR A 42 -8.36 -6.25 -8.92
N VAL A 43 -8.45 -5.85 -7.65
CA VAL A 43 -7.74 -4.70 -7.10
C VAL A 43 -7.16 -5.09 -5.74
N ASP A 44 -5.91 -4.74 -5.50
CA ASP A 44 -5.22 -5.05 -4.24
C ASP A 44 -4.28 -3.93 -3.80
N SER A 45 -3.83 -4.01 -2.54
CA SER A 45 -2.83 -3.12 -1.96
C SER A 45 -1.50 -3.84 -1.68
N PHE A 46 -1.05 -4.69 -2.60
CA PHE A 46 0.23 -5.39 -2.50
C PHE A 46 1.39 -4.43 -2.21
N ASP A 47 2.19 -4.70 -1.18
CA ASP A 47 3.18 -3.77 -0.61
C ASP A 47 4.64 -4.27 -0.59
N ILE A 48 4.94 -5.43 -1.17
CA ILE A 48 6.32 -5.90 -1.28
C ILE A 48 6.97 -5.23 -2.49
N HIS A 49 7.55 -4.04 -2.29
CA HIS A 49 8.08 -3.17 -3.35
C HIS A 49 9.02 -3.89 -4.33
N THR A 50 9.89 -4.76 -3.83
CA THR A 50 10.86 -5.51 -4.66
C THR A 50 10.20 -6.53 -5.60
N GLN A 51 8.95 -6.90 -5.37
CA GLN A 51 8.21 -7.91 -6.12
C GLN A 51 7.12 -7.32 -7.04
N ILE A 52 6.84 -6.01 -6.98
CA ILE A 52 5.74 -5.39 -7.74
C ILE A 52 5.88 -5.66 -9.24
N THR A 53 7.07 -5.49 -9.82
CA THR A 53 7.29 -5.66 -11.27
C THR A 53 7.13 -7.11 -11.72
N SER A 54 7.54 -8.08 -10.92
CA SER A 54 7.36 -9.50 -11.21
C SER A 54 5.90 -9.92 -11.07
N LEU A 55 5.22 -9.49 -10.02
CA LEU A 55 3.78 -9.71 -9.82
C LEU A 55 2.97 -9.13 -10.98
N ARG A 56 3.26 -7.87 -11.36
CA ARG A 56 2.58 -7.21 -12.48
C ARG A 56 2.66 -8.05 -13.77
N ARG A 57 3.84 -8.56 -14.11
CA ARG A 57 4.01 -9.41 -15.32
C ARG A 57 3.22 -10.71 -15.22
N SER A 58 3.30 -11.37 -14.05
CA SER A 58 2.58 -12.63 -13.80
C SER A 58 1.06 -12.47 -13.88
N LEU A 59 0.52 -11.37 -13.34
CA LEU A 59 -0.92 -11.10 -13.39
C LEU A 59 -1.38 -10.53 -14.73
N ASP A 60 -0.52 -9.85 -15.49
CA ASP A 60 -0.84 -9.35 -16.82
C ASP A 60 -1.23 -10.49 -17.80
N GLU A 61 -0.47 -11.59 -17.75
CA GLU A 61 -0.79 -12.80 -18.52
C GLU A 61 -2.16 -13.38 -18.11
N SER A 62 -2.39 -13.50 -16.80
CA SER A 62 -3.66 -14.04 -16.26
C SER A 62 -4.86 -13.13 -16.57
N ALA A 63 -4.69 -11.82 -16.45
CA ALA A 63 -5.72 -10.83 -16.72
C ALA A 63 -6.11 -10.83 -18.20
N LYS A 64 -5.13 -10.87 -19.11
CA LYS A 64 -5.37 -10.96 -20.56
C LYS A 64 -6.09 -12.26 -20.95
N ALA A 65 -5.67 -13.38 -20.38
CA ALA A 65 -6.30 -14.67 -20.61
C ALA A 65 -7.76 -14.70 -20.13
N GLY A 66 -8.04 -14.10 -18.97
CA GLY A 66 -9.39 -13.98 -18.40
C GLY A 66 -10.22 -12.86 -19.02
N LYS A 67 -9.65 -12.01 -19.91
CA LYS A 67 -10.27 -10.78 -20.43
C LYS A 67 -10.68 -9.81 -19.31
N ALA A 68 -9.91 -9.77 -18.23
CA ALA A 68 -10.15 -8.99 -17.05
C ALA A 68 -9.00 -8.01 -16.79
N VAL A 69 -9.17 -7.13 -15.81
CA VAL A 69 -8.20 -6.14 -15.39
C VAL A 69 -7.73 -6.44 -13.98
N SER A 70 -6.42 -6.40 -13.76
CA SER A 70 -5.84 -6.40 -12.41
C SER A 70 -5.19 -5.05 -12.14
N VAL A 71 -5.49 -4.43 -11.00
CA VAL A 71 -4.74 -3.26 -10.54
C VAL A 71 -4.10 -3.59 -9.20
N ILE A 72 -2.79 -3.68 -9.22
CA ILE A 72 -1.99 -4.07 -8.05
C ILE A 72 -1.40 -2.85 -7.35
N SER A 73 -1.02 -3.03 -6.09
CA SER A 73 -0.34 -2.00 -5.29
C SER A 73 -1.13 -0.69 -5.23
N ALA A 74 -2.45 -0.81 -5.11
CA ALA A 74 -3.40 0.30 -5.08
C ALA A 74 -3.74 0.69 -3.63
N GLY A 75 -2.72 0.93 -2.83
CA GLY A 75 -2.84 1.43 -1.47
C GLY A 75 -2.46 2.90 -1.33
N TRP A 76 -1.94 3.23 -0.16
CA TRP A 76 -1.34 4.52 0.10
C TRP A 76 0.08 4.58 -0.48
N ASP A 77 0.98 3.72 0.01
CA ASP A 77 2.34 3.54 -0.51
C ASP A 77 2.76 2.06 -0.43
N PRO A 78 2.87 1.42 -1.58
CA PRO A 78 2.68 1.93 -2.95
C PRO A 78 1.20 2.23 -3.28
N GLY A 79 0.99 3.23 -4.14
CA GLY A 79 -0.35 3.61 -4.60
C GLY A 79 -0.49 5.10 -4.87
N SER A 80 -1.28 5.81 -4.05
CA SER A 80 -1.53 7.25 -4.22
C SER A 80 -0.25 8.09 -4.17
N ASP A 81 0.68 7.77 -3.28
CA ASP A 81 1.97 8.44 -3.19
C ASP A 81 2.85 8.22 -4.43
N SER A 82 2.67 7.08 -5.10
CA SER A 82 3.39 6.78 -6.34
C SER A 82 2.99 7.74 -7.46
N ILE A 83 1.71 8.13 -7.53
CA ILE A 83 1.22 9.14 -8.48
C ILE A 83 1.87 10.49 -8.19
N VAL A 84 1.91 10.91 -6.93
CA VAL A 84 2.55 12.17 -6.53
C VAL A 84 4.04 12.16 -6.90
N ARG A 85 4.77 11.10 -6.57
CA ARG A 85 6.19 10.95 -6.92
C ARG A 85 6.42 11.02 -8.44
N ALA A 86 5.58 10.33 -9.21
CA ALA A 86 5.66 10.35 -10.68
C ALA A 86 5.45 11.76 -11.24
N MET A 87 4.44 12.49 -10.73
CA MET A 87 4.18 13.88 -11.13
C MET A 87 5.36 14.78 -10.79
N LEU A 88 5.87 14.73 -9.56
CA LEU A 88 7.03 15.55 -9.15
C LEU A 88 8.27 15.24 -10.00
N GLN A 89 8.47 13.98 -10.37
CA GLN A 89 9.59 13.60 -11.24
C GLN A 89 9.39 14.07 -12.67
N ALA A 90 8.16 14.04 -13.19
CA ALA A 90 7.87 14.53 -14.54
C ALA A 90 8.14 16.03 -14.70
N ILE A 91 7.78 16.84 -13.71
CA ILE A 91 7.95 18.29 -13.76
C ILE A 91 9.38 18.76 -13.41
N ALA A 92 10.16 17.95 -12.69
CA ALA A 92 11.58 18.17 -12.45
C ALA A 92 12.37 16.88 -12.69
N PRO A 93 12.66 16.49 -13.96
CA PRO A 93 13.17 15.17 -14.31
C PRO A 93 14.57 14.86 -13.78
N LYS A 94 15.41 15.87 -13.58
CA LYS A 94 16.75 15.73 -12.98
C LYS A 94 16.68 16.11 -11.51
N GLY A 95 17.03 15.22 -10.61
CA GLY A 95 17.03 15.52 -9.18
C GLY A 95 16.73 14.31 -8.30
N ILE A 96 16.48 14.58 -7.02
CA ILE A 96 16.27 13.58 -5.97
C ILE A 96 14.89 13.79 -5.33
N THR A 97 14.20 12.70 -5.07
CA THR A 97 13.00 12.70 -4.24
C THR A 97 13.32 12.03 -2.90
N TYR A 98 13.09 12.74 -1.81
CA TYR A 98 13.12 12.19 -0.47
C TYR A 98 11.70 11.84 -0.05
N THR A 99 11.49 10.63 0.44
CA THR A 99 10.23 10.16 1.01
C THR A 99 10.45 9.91 2.50
N ASN A 100 9.88 10.77 3.34
CA ASN A 100 9.99 10.70 4.78
C ASN A 100 8.64 10.26 5.35
N PHE A 101 8.51 8.96 5.66
CA PHE A 101 7.31 8.40 6.26
C PHE A 101 7.26 8.64 7.76
N GLY A 102 6.06 8.93 8.27
CA GLY A 102 5.82 9.07 9.69
C GLY A 102 5.84 10.52 10.19
N PRO A 103 5.83 10.70 11.52
CA PRO A 103 5.66 9.62 12.49
C PRO A 103 4.30 8.95 12.37
N GLY A 104 4.25 7.62 12.62
CA GLY A 104 2.98 6.92 12.63
C GLY A 104 3.06 5.41 12.50
N MET A 105 1.93 4.74 12.70
CA MET A 105 1.83 3.30 12.69
C MET A 105 1.96 2.73 11.28
N SER A 106 2.91 1.83 11.07
CA SER A 106 3.05 1.05 9.85
C SER A 106 2.24 -0.25 9.94
N MET A 107 1.25 -0.40 9.07
CA MET A 107 0.37 -1.58 9.07
C MET A 107 1.14 -2.85 8.68
N GLY A 108 1.88 -2.85 7.58
CA GLY A 108 2.63 -4.02 7.11
C GLY A 108 3.66 -4.49 8.14
N HIS A 109 4.45 -3.57 8.70
CA HIS A 109 5.40 -3.89 9.75
C HIS A 109 4.74 -4.42 11.03
N THR A 110 3.59 -3.84 11.42
CA THR A 110 2.82 -4.31 12.59
C THR A 110 2.32 -5.74 12.37
N VAL A 111 1.84 -6.08 11.17
CA VAL A 111 1.41 -7.44 10.83
C VAL A 111 2.59 -8.41 10.83
N ALA A 112 3.74 -8.00 10.28
CA ALA A 112 4.97 -8.82 10.31
C ALA A 112 5.40 -9.13 11.74
N VAL A 113 5.42 -8.14 12.64
CA VAL A 113 5.76 -8.37 14.06
C VAL A 113 4.77 -9.33 14.74
N LYS A 114 3.47 -9.18 14.48
CA LYS A 114 2.44 -10.07 15.06
C LYS A 114 2.59 -11.53 14.61
N ALA A 115 3.23 -11.77 13.48
CA ALA A 115 3.50 -13.12 12.97
C ALA A 115 4.73 -13.78 13.62
N VAL A 116 5.57 -13.04 14.35
CA VAL A 116 6.74 -13.57 15.04
C VAL A 116 6.29 -14.41 16.23
N GLU A 117 6.88 -15.59 16.37
CA GLU A 117 6.58 -16.50 17.47
C GLU A 117 6.93 -15.82 18.83
N GLY A 118 6.05 -15.98 19.81
CA GLY A 118 6.19 -15.34 21.12
C GLY A 118 5.60 -13.94 21.23
N VAL A 119 5.18 -13.30 20.14
CA VAL A 119 4.48 -12.01 20.17
C VAL A 119 3.00 -12.24 20.46
N LYS A 120 2.49 -11.59 21.52
CA LYS A 120 1.07 -11.60 21.89
C LYS A 120 0.30 -10.47 21.21
N ALA A 121 0.88 -9.25 21.26
CA ALA A 121 0.36 -8.06 20.59
C ALA A 121 1.51 -7.20 20.13
N ALA A 122 1.33 -6.39 19.10
CA ALA A 122 2.39 -5.54 18.56
C ALA A 122 1.86 -4.27 17.90
N LEU A 123 2.71 -3.24 17.94
CA LEU A 123 2.58 -1.98 17.21
C LEU A 123 3.96 -1.59 16.68
N SER A 124 4.09 -1.34 15.39
CA SER A 124 5.31 -0.81 14.78
C SER A 124 5.09 0.61 14.30
N MET A 125 5.86 1.55 14.86
CA MET A 125 5.85 2.96 14.46
C MET A 125 7.02 3.25 13.53
N THR A 126 6.75 3.98 12.46
CA THR A 126 7.76 4.54 11.56
C THR A 126 8.08 5.96 12.00
N ILE A 127 9.34 6.23 12.27
CA ILE A 127 9.83 7.56 12.65
C ILE A 127 10.83 8.01 11.59
N PRO A 128 10.57 9.11 10.86
CA PRO A 128 11.53 9.64 9.90
C PRO A 128 12.75 10.22 10.63
N THR A 129 13.93 9.93 10.10
CA THR A 129 15.19 10.52 10.57
C THR A 129 15.75 11.54 9.57
N GLY A 130 14.99 11.81 8.50
CA GLY A 130 15.30 12.71 7.41
C GLY A 130 15.89 12.02 6.19
N THR A 131 15.80 12.69 5.05
CA THR A 131 16.38 12.23 3.76
C THR A 131 16.00 10.82 3.32
N GLY A 132 14.78 10.38 3.64
CA GLY A 132 14.27 9.04 3.26
C GLY A 132 14.77 7.90 4.16
N ILE A 133 15.39 8.21 5.29
CA ILE A 133 15.84 7.22 6.29
C ILE A 133 14.83 7.17 7.43
N HIS A 134 14.55 5.96 7.90
CA HIS A 134 13.54 5.71 8.94
C HIS A 134 14.11 4.88 10.08
N ARG A 135 13.53 5.11 11.27
CA ARG A 135 13.70 4.28 12.45
C ARG A 135 12.40 3.55 12.74
N ARG A 136 12.49 2.30 13.17
CA ARG A 136 11.34 1.50 13.62
C ARG A 136 11.31 1.44 15.14
N MET A 137 10.22 1.95 15.71
CA MET A 137 9.93 1.80 17.13
C MET A 137 8.85 0.73 17.26
N VAL A 138 9.23 -0.45 17.74
CA VAL A 138 8.35 -1.64 17.81
C VAL A 138 8.00 -1.91 19.27
N TYR A 139 6.73 -1.80 19.59
CA TYR A 139 6.18 -2.08 20.92
C TYR A 139 5.49 -3.43 20.89
N ILE A 140 5.83 -4.32 21.83
CA ILE A 140 5.27 -5.67 21.89
C ILE A 140 4.81 -6.06 23.29
N GLU A 141 3.77 -6.87 23.34
CA GLU A 141 3.47 -7.74 24.48
C GLU A 141 4.03 -9.13 24.17
N VAL A 142 4.80 -9.68 25.09
CA VAL A 142 5.37 -11.04 24.95
C VAL A 142 4.40 -12.06 25.55
N LYS A 143 4.24 -13.20 24.90
CA LYS A 143 3.46 -14.33 25.42
C LYS A 143 4.15 -14.93 26.63
N GLU A 144 3.38 -15.47 27.58
CA GLU A 144 3.89 -16.21 28.72
C GLU A 144 4.77 -17.39 28.25
N GLY A 145 5.89 -17.58 28.92
CA GLY A 145 6.88 -18.62 28.59
C GLY A 145 7.91 -18.24 27.53
N TYR A 146 7.80 -17.04 26.92
CA TYR A 146 8.79 -16.56 25.96
C TYR A 146 9.71 -15.50 26.56
N GLU A 147 10.95 -15.48 26.11
CA GLU A 147 11.97 -14.55 26.56
C GLU A 147 12.02 -13.34 25.61
N PHE A 148 11.80 -12.13 26.14
CA PHE A 148 11.80 -10.89 25.36
C PHE A 148 13.01 -10.74 24.43
N GLN A 149 14.23 -11.04 24.92
CA GLN A 149 15.44 -10.86 24.11
C GLN A 149 15.45 -11.74 22.86
N LYS A 150 14.93 -12.96 22.96
CA LYS A 150 14.84 -13.87 21.80
C LYS A 150 13.80 -13.41 20.80
N VAL A 151 12.63 -12.96 21.28
CA VAL A 151 11.56 -12.39 20.44
C VAL A 151 12.05 -11.13 19.73
N ALA A 152 12.71 -10.22 20.46
CA ALA A 152 13.26 -8.99 19.90
C ALA A 152 14.34 -9.26 18.84
N ALA A 153 15.20 -10.27 19.06
CA ALA A 153 16.20 -10.67 18.07
C ALA A 153 15.54 -11.23 16.79
N ALA A 154 14.48 -12.04 16.92
CA ALA A 154 13.73 -12.58 15.79
C ALA A 154 13.04 -11.46 14.97
N ILE A 155 12.46 -10.46 15.64
CA ILE A 155 11.88 -9.29 14.96
C ILE A 155 12.93 -8.54 14.15
N LYS A 156 14.10 -8.25 14.74
CA LYS A 156 15.17 -7.52 14.05
C LYS A 156 15.77 -8.27 12.86
N ALA A 157 15.67 -9.60 12.85
CA ALA A 157 16.15 -10.45 11.76
C ALA A 157 15.12 -10.61 10.63
N ASP A 158 13.88 -10.20 10.81
CA ASP A 158 12.83 -10.29 9.78
C ASP A 158 13.15 -9.35 8.60
N PRO A 159 12.90 -9.75 7.35
CA PRO A 159 13.13 -8.93 6.16
C PRO A 159 12.50 -7.54 6.17
N TYR A 160 11.44 -7.32 6.93
CA TYR A 160 10.82 -6.00 7.10
C TYR A 160 11.64 -5.04 7.97
N PHE A 161 12.59 -5.55 8.76
CA PHE A 161 13.31 -4.77 9.77
C PHE A 161 14.84 -4.79 9.61
N VAL A 162 15.37 -5.77 8.92
CA VAL A 162 16.83 -6.03 8.83
C VAL A 162 17.64 -4.84 8.27
N ASN A 163 17.02 -4.00 7.47
CA ASN A 163 17.67 -2.84 6.84
C ASN A 163 17.40 -1.51 7.57
N ASP A 164 16.57 -1.53 8.60
CA ASP A 164 16.18 -0.32 9.34
C ASP A 164 16.78 -0.33 10.76
N GLU A 165 17.06 0.85 11.30
CA GLU A 165 17.35 1.01 12.73
C GLU A 165 16.09 0.64 13.53
N THR A 166 16.11 -0.53 14.18
CA THR A 166 14.93 -1.09 14.84
C THR A 166 15.14 -1.21 16.35
N HIS A 167 14.28 -0.53 17.10
CA HIS A 167 14.18 -0.62 18.56
C HIS A 167 12.93 -1.41 18.94
N VAL A 168 13.11 -2.50 19.69
CA VAL A 168 12.01 -3.32 20.21
C VAL A 168 11.86 -3.04 21.71
N ILE A 169 10.65 -2.74 22.14
CA ILE A 169 10.32 -2.34 23.51
C ILE A 169 9.18 -3.22 24.00
N GLU A 170 9.37 -3.89 25.12
CA GLU A 170 8.29 -4.62 25.79
C GLU A 170 7.40 -3.65 26.55
N VAL A 171 6.10 -3.82 26.41
CA VAL A 171 5.07 -3.00 27.08
C VAL A 171 3.99 -3.89 27.68
N PRO A 172 3.35 -3.44 28.77
CA PRO A 172 2.31 -4.22 29.44
C PRO A 172 0.99 -4.27 28.65
N CYS A 173 0.75 -3.32 27.73
CA CYS A 173 -0.47 -3.27 26.92
C CYS A 173 -0.25 -2.41 25.67
N VAL A 174 -0.25 -3.04 24.51
CA VAL A 174 -0.11 -2.38 23.20
C VAL A 174 -1.35 -1.55 22.86
N ASP A 175 -2.54 -1.98 23.25
CA ASP A 175 -3.79 -1.27 22.93
C ASP A 175 -3.83 0.17 23.46
N LYS A 176 -3.09 0.45 24.54
CA LYS A 176 -2.96 1.82 25.08
C LYS A 176 -2.08 2.74 24.24
N LEU A 177 -1.34 2.19 23.29
CA LEU A 177 -0.41 2.91 22.42
C LEU A 177 -0.93 3.01 20.98
N LEU A 178 -2.09 2.40 20.68
CA LEU A 178 -2.63 2.38 19.33
C LEU A 178 -2.87 3.79 18.80
N ASP A 179 -2.19 4.10 17.71
CA ASP A 179 -2.40 5.28 16.90
C ASP A 179 -2.46 4.85 15.43
N MET A 180 -3.60 5.07 14.78
CA MET A 180 -3.82 4.75 13.37
C MET A 180 -3.35 5.87 12.44
N GLY A 181 -2.89 6.98 13.00
CA GLY A 181 -2.32 8.09 12.27
C GLY A 181 -0.99 7.72 11.61
N HIS A 182 -0.79 8.24 10.43
CA HIS A 182 0.47 8.15 9.69
C HIS A 182 0.65 9.40 8.84
N GLY A 183 1.81 9.56 8.24
CA GLY A 183 2.07 10.68 7.36
C GLY A 183 3.24 10.43 6.43
N VAL A 184 3.36 11.30 5.46
CA VAL A 184 4.52 11.36 4.56
C VAL A 184 4.84 12.80 4.22
N ASN A 185 6.12 13.11 4.18
CA ASN A 185 6.66 14.29 3.53
C ASN A 185 7.45 13.84 2.30
N LEU A 186 6.98 14.20 1.12
CA LEU A 186 7.67 14.02 -0.14
C LEU A 186 8.36 15.34 -0.51
N THR A 187 9.67 15.33 -0.57
CA THR A 187 10.46 16.50 -1.00
C THR A 187 11.18 16.15 -2.28
N ARG A 188 10.86 16.86 -3.38
CA ARG A 188 11.61 16.76 -4.63
C ARG A 188 12.44 18.01 -4.85
N LYS A 189 13.75 17.83 -4.89
CA LYS A 189 14.69 18.87 -5.29
C LYS A 189 15.27 18.51 -6.65
N GLY A 190 15.04 19.35 -7.64
CA GLY A 190 15.43 19.01 -9.00
C GLY A 190 15.46 20.18 -9.95
N VAL A 191 15.65 19.88 -11.24
CA VAL A 191 15.82 20.87 -12.30
C VAL A 191 14.77 20.63 -13.38
N SER A 192 14.03 21.70 -13.69
CA SER A 192 13.20 21.82 -14.89
C SER A 192 13.99 22.57 -15.96
N GLY A 193 14.10 21.97 -17.15
CA GLY A 193 14.98 22.50 -18.21
C GLY A 193 16.47 22.27 -17.90
N LYS A 194 17.30 23.30 -18.04
CA LYS A 194 18.77 23.18 -17.88
C LYS A 194 19.31 23.68 -16.54
N THR A 195 18.80 24.77 -16.05
CA THR A 195 19.37 25.48 -14.89
C THR A 195 18.37 25.89 -13.84
N GLN A 196 17.07 25.73 -14.09
CA GLN A 196 16.01 26.15 -13.18
C GLN A 196 15.83 25.13 -12.05
N ASN A 197 16.34 25.46 -10.88
CA ASN A 197 16.16 24.66 -9.68
C ASN A 197 14.74 24.77 -9.13
N GLN A 198 14.13 23.63 -8.88
CA GLN A 198 12.80 23.50 -8.31
C GLN A 198 12.89 22.80 -6.95
N LEU A 199 12.04 23.21 -6.03
CA LEU A 199 11.77 22.51 -4.78
C LEU A 199 10.26 22.31 -4.67
N PHE A 200 9.85 21.06 -4.61
CA PHE A 200 8.46 20.69 -4.39
C PHE A 200 8.33 19.93 -3.09
N GLU A 201 7.34 20.29 -2.31
CA GLU A 201 7.02 19.63 -1.06
C GLU A 201 5.56 19.21 -1.06
N PHE A 202 5.31 17.99 -0.65
CA PHE A 202 3.98 17.45 -0.46
C PHE A 202 3.91 16.79 0.90
N ASN A 203 2.96 17.22 1.72
CA ASN A 203 2.73 16.68 3.06
C ASN A 203 1.36 16.04 3.15
N MET A 204 1.30 14.86 3.73
CA MET A 204 0.06 14.12 3.96
C MET A 204 0.02 13.59 5.39
N HIS A 205 -1.12 13.78 6.05
CA HIS A 205 -1.45 13.16 7.32
C HIS A 205 -2.73 12.35 7.15
N ILE A 206 -2.71 11.08 7.50
CA ILE A 206 -3.75 10.12 7.15
C ILE A 206 -4.07 9.17 8.31
N ASN A 207 -5.26 8.59 8.24
CA ASN A 207 -5.55 7.29 8.83
C ASN A 207 -5.31 6.25 7.73
N ASN A 208 -4.24 5.46 7.85
CA ASN A 208 -3.79 4.57 6.77
C ASN A 208 -4.86 3.55 6.33
N PRO A 209 -5.54 2.80 7.24
CA PRO A 209 -6.58 1.87 6.80
C PRO A 209 -7.73 2.54 6.05
N ALA A 210 -8.18 3.69 6.51
CA ALA A 210 -9.28 4.43 5.89
C ALA A 210 -8.91 4.93 4.49
N LEU A 211 -7.70 5.51 4.34
CA LEU A 211 -7.22 5.97 3.04
C LEU A 211 -7.04 4.81 2.07
N THR A 212 -6.38 3.73 2.48
CA THR A 212 -6.17 2.55 1.64
C THR A 212 -7.51 1.96 1.18
N GLY A 213 -8.50 1.85 2.07
CA GLY A 213 -9.84 1.39 1.71
C GLY A 213 -10.49 2.29 0.67
N GLN A 214 -10.39 3.62 0.80
CA GLN A 214 -10.93 4.57 -0.17
C GLN A 214 -10.19 4.47 -1.53
N VAL A 215 -8.87 4.33 -1.52
CA VAL A 215 -8.08 4.16 -2.74
C VAL A 215 -8.50 2.89 -3.49
N LEU A 216 -8.65 1.77 -2.78
CA LEU A 216 -9.11 0.51 -3.39
C LEU A 216 -10.48 0.67 -4.08
N VAL A 217 -11.41 1.40 -3.48
CA VAL A 217 -12.73 1.69 -4.10
C VAL A 217 -12.59 2.58 -5.35
N CYS A 218 -11.74 3.61 -5.30
CA CYS A 218 -11.49 4.46 -6.47
C CYS A 218 -10.87 3.67 -7.62
N VAL A 219 -9.93 2.80 -7.31
CA VAL A 219 -9.23 1.98 -8.30
C VAL A 219 -10.13 0.87 -8.84
N ALA A 220 -11.02 0.29 -8.02
CA ALA A 220 -12.03 -0.65 -8.50
C ALA A 220 -12.93 -0.01 -9.58
N ARG A 221 -13.35 1.24 -9.36
CA ARG A 221 -14.08 2.02 -10.38
C ARG A 221 -13.24 2.25 -11.63
N ALA A 222 -11.98 2.62 -11.48
CA ALA A 222 -11.07 2.87 -12.59
C ALA A 222 -10.78 1.61 -13.40
N SER A 223 -10.74 0.43 -12.77
CA SER A 223 -10.48 -0.84 -13.45
C SER A 223 -11.50 -1.15 -14.53
N MET A 224 -12.75 -0.70 -14.34
CA MET A 224 -13.85 -0.89 -15.32
C MET A 224 -13.65 -0.11 -16.62
N LYS A 225 -12.73 0.83 -16.65
CA LYS A 225 -12.42 1.68 -17.81
C LYS A 225 -11.13 1.28 -18.53
N GLN A 226 -10.41 0.29 -17.99
CA GLN A 226 -9.14 -0.15 -18.59
C GLN A 226 -9.33 -1.33 -19.54
N GLN A 227 -8.36 -1.52 -20.44
CA GLN A 227 -8.28 -2.72 -21.27
C GLN A 227 -7.75 -3.92 -20.45
N PRO A 228 -8.07 -5.18 -20.85
CA PRO A 228 -7.56 -6.35 -20.17
C PRO A 228 -6.04 -6.34 -20.01
N GLY A 229 -5.56 -6.50 -18.77
CA GLY A 229 -4.15 -6.45 -18.42
C GLY A 229 -3.94 -6.15 -16.94
N CYS A 230 -2.67 -6.04 -16.54
CA CYS A 230 -2.30 -5.68 -15.16
C CYS A 230 -1.61 -4.32 -15.10
N TYR A 231 -2.06 -3.49 -14.18
CA TYR A 231 -1.66 -2.09 -14.01
C TYR A 231 -1.23 -1.80 -12.58
N THR A 232 -0.42 -0.77 -12.43
CA THR A 232 -0.23 -0.03 -11.17
C THR A 232 -0.94 1.33 -11.28
N MET A 233 -1.14 2.03 -10.16
CA MET A 233 -1.88 3.30 -10.17
C MET A 233 -1.25 4.37 -11.05
N ILE A 234 0.06 4.38 -11.26
CA ILE A 234 0.73 5.37 -12.14
C ILE A 234 0.45 5.17 -13.64
N GLU A 235 -0.11 4.02 -14.02
CA GLU A 235 -0.46 3.68 -15.40
C GLU A 235 -1.92 4.01 -15.72
N ILE A 236 -2.72 4.33 -14.70
CA ILE A 236 -4.15 4.63 -14.83
C ILE A 236 -4.34 6.15 -14.94
N PRO A 237 -5.14 6.65 -15.89
CA PRO A 237 -5.49 8.06 -15.93
C PRO A 237 -6.13 8.50 -14.61
N VAL A 238 -5.60 9.57 -13.99
CA VAL A 238 -6.08 10.07 -12.69
C VAL A 238 -7.59 10.38 -12.71
N ILE A 239 -8.10 10.86 -13.83
CA ILE A 239 -9.52 11.17 -13.98
C ILE A 239 -10.42 9.92 -13.86
N ASP A 240 -9.91 8.72 -14.17
CA ASP A 240 -10.68 7.48 -14.05
C ASP A 240 -10.88 7.04 -12.60
N LEU A 241 -10.05 7.54 -11.67
CA LEU A 241 -10.20 7.32 -10.23
C LEU A 241 -11.38 8.08 -9.63
N LEU A 242 -11.83 9.14 -10.30
CA LEU A 242 -12.86 10.04 -9.79
C LEU A 242 -14.27 9.55 -10.15
N PRO A 243 -15.25 9.73 -9.24
CA PRO A 243 -16.65 9.51 -9.55
C PRO A 243 -17.22 10.68 -10.36
N GLY A 244 -18.13 10.43 -11.29
CA GLY A 244 -18.83 11.45 -12.07
C GLY A 244 -18.52 11.40 -13.56
N GLU A 245 -19.17 12.27 -14.30
CA GLU A 245 -19.02 12.39 -15.73
C GLU A 245 -17.73 13.13 -16.09
N ARG A 246 -17.06 12.69 -17.15
CA ARG A 246 -15.74 13.18 -17.53
C ARG A 246 -15.73 14.68 -17.83
N GLU A 247 -16.74 15.17 -18.53
CA GLU A 247 -16.84 16.59 -18.89
C GLU A 247 -17.02 17.49 -17.65
N ASP A 248 -17.85 17.03 -16.69
CA ASP A 248 -18.07 17.76 -15.42
C ASP A 248 -16.80 17.80 -14.57
N LEU A 249 -16.04 16.69 -14.54
CA LEU A 249 -14.77 16.63 -13.82
C LEU A 249 -13.73 17.57 -14.43
N ILE A 250 -13.63 17.63 -15.76
CA ILE A 250 -12.74 18.55 -16.47
C ILE A 250 -13.15 19.99 -16.15
N ALA A 251 -14.43 20.33 -16.28
CA ALA A 251 -14.91 21.69 -16.01
C ALA A 251 -14.69 22.15 -14.56
N HIS A 252 -14.66 21.21 -13.61
CA HIS A 252 -14.47 21.50 -12.19
C HIS A 252 -12.99 21.58 -11.77
N LEU A 253 -12.10 20.80 -12.39
CA LEU A 253 -10.72 20.63 -11.95
C LEU A 253 -9.69 21.37 -12.80
N VAL A 254 -10.06 21.80 -14.00
CA VAL A 254 -9.23 22.54 -14.94
C VAL A 254 -9.78 23.93 -15.19
#